data_7441a05b157e6b9806a7c422917e0e18
#
_entry.id   7441a05b157e6b9806a7c422917e0e18
#
_cell.length_a   1.000
_cell.length_b   1.000
_cell.length_c   1.000
_cell.angle_alpha   90.00
_cell.angle_beta   90.00
_cell.angle_gamma   90.00
#
_symmetry.space_group_name_H-M   'P 1'
#
loop_
_entity.id
_entity.type
_entity.pdbx_description
1 polymer ?
#
loop_
_entity_poly.entity_id
_entity_poly.type
_entity_poly.pdbx_seq_one_letter_code
_entity_poly.pdbx_strand_id
1 'polypeptide(L)'
;MTGERILVVDDEVGLTSSCQRLLNGGGYPTRTASNGQEALRLIAEEEPHLIVTDMRMPVMDGMDLLRQVREKYPDIQLIMMTAFSSVEYAVEAMRCGASDFVPKPFTPDHFRIVVEKVLRERRIKEENRSLRRQLATQRGFDNIIGKSTSMQAIFGMIAKIAETNINVLISGASGTGKELIARSIHSQSNRKDSPFIPINCGALPDQLVESEIFGYEKGAFTGAEKSKQGLLEAAHGGTFFMDEVAEMPIALQVKFLRVLEDGCFRKVGSNKEQEVDIRLVCATNRDLNEMVDQGDFREDLFYRINSFSIEIPSLKSRQEDILPLVTHFIKRYKNSYNKDINGVSAGAVKVLLAHPWKGNVRELDHVIERAVILSTESEVQAEDLAGLSLSPSPQSPATKDASMQLSYKDGKSLVLEEFEREYVEKILS
;
A
#
# COMPACT_ATOMS: atom_id res chain seq x y z
N MET A 1 -7.75 19.32 26.13
CA MET A 1 -8.13 18.23 27.03
C MET A 1 -8.02 16.94 26.24
N THR A 2 -7.13 16.05 26.63
CA THR A 2 -7.00 14.73 26.03
C THR A 2 -8.22 13.93 26.41
N GLY A 3 -9.11 13.62 25.48
CA GLY A 3 -10.37 12.89 25.76
C GLY A 3 -10.18 11.38 26.08
N GLU A 4 -8.98 10.99 26.52
CA GLU A 4 -8.64 9.60 26.82
C GLU A 4 -9.10 9.20 28.21
N ARG A 5 -9.95 8.18 28.27
CA ARG A 5 -10.52 7.63 29.50
C ARG A 5 -9.64 6.53 30.05
N ILE A 6 -9.42 6.54 31.35
CA ILE A 6 -8.61 5.54 32.05
C ILE A 6 -9.48 4.83 33.10
N LEU A 7 -9.29 3.52 33.25
CA LEU A 7 -9.86 2.73 34.31
C LEU A 7 -8.74 2.22 35.21
N VAL A 8 -8.78 2.55 36.52
CA VAL A 8 -7.84 2.06 37.53
C VAL A 8 -8.52 0.97 38.33
N VAL A 9 -7.91 -0.19 38.46
CA VAL A 9 -8.47 -1.37 39.11
C VAL A 9 -7.51 -1.85 40.21
N ASP A 10 -7.92 -1.73 41.47
CA ASP A 10 -7.12 -2.17 42.61
C ASP A 10 -8.07 -2.32 43.81
N ASP A 11 -7.88 -3.31 44.67
CA ASP A 11 -8.68 -3.53 45.84
C ASP A 11 -8.34 -2.56 47.01
N GLU A 12 -7.18 -1.87 46.89
CA GLU A 12 -6.78 -0.84 47.83
C GLU A 12 -7.38 0.53 47.47
N VAL A 13 -8.45 0.93 48.16
CA VAL A 13 -9.18 2.20 47.94
C VAL A 13 -8.27 3.44 48.03
N GLY A 14 -7.25 3.41 48.90
CA GLY A 14 -6.29 4.50 49.05
C GLY A 14 -5.44 4.70 47.79
N LEU A 15 -5.00 3.61 47.17
CA LEU A 15 -4.20 3.62 45.98
C LEU A 15 -5.04 4.04 44.76
N THR A 16 -6.22 3.46 44.54
CA THR A 16 -7.10 3.85 43.44
C THR A 16 -7.47 5.33 43.50
N SER A 17 -7.80 5.87 44.68
CA SER A 17 -8.12 7.30 44.87
C SER A 17 -6.90 8.20 44.58
N SER A 18 -5.68 7.75 44.90
CA SER A 18 -4.45 8.50 44.65
C SER A 18 -4.12 8.51 43.15
N CYS A 19 -4.20 7.36 42.47
CA CYS A 19 -4.05 7.25 41.03
C CYS A 19 -5.10 8.08 40.28
N GLN A 20 -6.35 8.01 40.69
CA GLN A 20 -7.44 8.79 40.06
C GLN A 20 -7.18 10.30 40.18
N ARG A 21 -6.78 10.81 41.35
CA ARG A 21 -6.44 12.23 41.54
C ARG A 21 -5.27 12.66 40.63
N LEU A 22 -4.25 11.83 40.57
CA LEU A 22 -3.06 12.09 39.73
C LEU A 22 -3.42 12.18 38.25
N LEU A 23 -4.20 11.22 37.77
CA LEU A 23 -4.60 11.15 36.35
C LEU A 23 -5.62 12.23 35.97
N ASN A 24 -6.62 12.48 36.83
CA ASN A 24 -7.57 13.59 36.63
C ASN A 24 -6.85 14.94 36.59
N GLY A 25 -5.84 15.15 37.48
CA GLY A 25 -4.98 16.33 37.47
C GLY A 25 -4.16 16.49 36.18
N GLY A 26 -3.83 15.37 35.52
CA GLY A 26 -3.20 15.30 34.19
C GLY A 26 -4.17 15.46 33.00
N GLY A 27 -5.49 15.66 33.27
CA GLY A 27 -6.49 15.84 32.24
C GLY A 27 -7.05 14.54 31.65
N TYR A 28 -6.87 13.40 32.32
CA TYR A 28 -7.41 12.09 31.91
C TYR A 28 -8.63 11.73 32.76
N PRO A 29 -9.86 11.73 32.20
CA PRO A 29 -11.05 11.26 32.92
C PRO A 29 -10.84 9.81 33.41
N THR A 30 -10.91 9.61 34.73
CA THR A 30 -10.54 8.33 35.34
C THR A 30 -11.68 7.77 36.19
N ARG A 31 -12.07 6.51 35.89
CA ARG A 31 -12.96 5.69 36.73
C ARG A 31 -12.13 4.69 37.54
N THR A 32 -12.71 4.16 38.58
CA THR A 32 -12.07 3.17 39.46
C THR A 32 -12.94 1.93 39.63
N ALA A 33 -12.32 0.77 39.82
CA ALA A 33 -12.96 -0.49 40.19
C ALA A 33 -12.13 -1.18 41.26
N SER A 34 -12.78 -1.99 42.07
CA SER A 34 -12.17 -2.70 43.22
C SER A 34 -11.72 -4.13 42.89
N ASN A 35 -12.07 -4.65 41.72
CA ASN A 35 -11.72 -6.00 41.25
C ASN A 35 -11.96 -6.13 39.73
N GLY A 36 -11.47 -7.22 39.14
CA GLY A 36 -11.60 -7.46 37.68
C GLY A 36 -13.05 -7.64 37.22
N GLN A 37 -13.95 -8.18 38.04
CA GLN A 37 -15.35 -8.36 37.65
C GLN A 37 -16.10 -7.02 37.57
N GLU A 38 -15.87 -6.12 38.50
CA GLU A 38 -16.38 -4.76 38.43
C GLU A 38 -15.80 -4.00 37.26
N ALA A 39 -14.51 -4.16 37.00
CA ALA A 39 -13.85 -3.57 35.83
C ALA A 39 -14.50 -3.99 34.53
N LEU A 40 -14.78 -5.28 34.30
CA LEU A 40 -15.45 -5.77 33.10
C LEU A 40 -16.86 -5.17 32.92
N ARG A 41 -17.60 -4.97 34.00
CA ARG A 41 -18.90 -4.30 33.93
C ARG A 41 -18.78 -2.84 33.51
N LEU A 42 -17.79 -2.11 34.08
CA LEU A 42 -17.52 -0.72 33.68
C LEU A 42 -17.04 -0.60 32.28
N ILE A 43 -16.23 -1.55 31.77
CA ILE A 43 -15.77 -1.61 30.37
C ILE A 43 -16.96 -1.80 29.43
N ALA A 44 -17.92 -2.65 29.77
CA ALA A 44 -19.11 -2.88 28.95
C ALA A 44 -20.04 -1.66 28.89
N GLU A 45 -20.06 -0.82 29.93
CA GLU A 45 -20.82 0.44 29.95
C GLU A 45 -20.13 1.51 29.07
N GLU A 46 -18.82 1.64 29.23
CA GLU A 46 -18.04 2.63 28.53
C GLU A 46 -16.58 2.15 28.37
N GLU A 47 -16.15 1.86 27.15
CA GLU A 47 -14.80 1.36 26.88
C GLU A 47 -13.72 2.40 27.23
N PRO A 48 -12.80 2.09 28.16
CA PRO A 48 -11.65 2.96 28.44
C PRO A 48 -10.58 2.80 27.34
N HIS A 49 -9.72 3.78 27.23
CA HIS A 49 -8.57 3.73 26.34
C HIS A 49 -7.38 2.99 26.96
N LEU A 50 -7.31 3.04 28.30
CA LEU A 50 -6.27 2.41 29.10
C LEU A 50 -6.87 1.84 30.37
N ILE A 51 -6.46 0.63 30.72
CA ILE A 51 -6.70 0.02 32.04
C ILE A 51 -5.36 -0.03 32.78
N VAL A 52 -5.37 0.38 34.04
CA VAL A 52 -4.26 0.17 34.97
C VAL A 52 -4.76 -0.72 36.08
N THR A 53 -4.27 -1.94 36.17
CA THR A 53 -4.80 -2.94 37.10
C THR A 53 -3.74 -3.49 38.03
N ASP A 54 -4.10 -3.71 39.30
CA ASP A 54 -3.28 -4.55 40.16
C ASP A 54 -3.27 -6.00 39.66
N MET A 55 -2.23 -6.70 39.96
CA MET A 55 -2.07 -8.10 39.58
C MET A 55 -2.89 -9.02 40.46
N ARG A 56 -2.93 -8.77 41.76
CA ARG A 56 -3.60 -9.62 42.75
C ARG A 56 -4.76 -8.89 43.41
N MET A 57 -5.96 -9.31 43.07
CA MET A 57 -7.18 -8.75 43.59
C MET A 57 -8.16 -9.88 43.96
N PRO A 58 -9.07 -9.67 44.91
CA PRO A 58 -10.11 -10.63 45.19
C PRO A 58 -11.12 -10.77 44.05
N VAL A 59 -11.83 -11.89 44.00
CA VAL A 59 -12.89 -12.23 43.04
C VAL A 59 -12.34 -12.54 41.63
N MET A 60 -11.63 -11.60 40.98
CA MET A 60 -10.98 -11.76 39.67
C MET A 60 -9.68 -10.98 39.70
N ASP A 61 -8.58 -11.65 39.48
CA ASP A 61 -7.26 -11.05 39.47
C ASP A 61 -6.95 -10.29 38.15
N GLY A 62 -5.82 -9.56 38.15
CA GLY A 62 -5.43 -8.74 36.99
C GLY A 62 -5.02 -9.56 35.79
N MET A 63 -4.52 -10.79 35.97
CA MET A 63 -4.16 -11.67 34.83
C MET A 63 -5.40 -12.23 34.14
N ASP A 64 -6.42 -12.60 34.89
CA ASP A 64 -7.69 -13.05 34.33
C ASP A 64 -8.41 -11.89 33.65
N LEU A 65 -8.36 -10.68 34.20
CA LEU A 65 -8.86 -9.48 33.56
C LEU A 65 -8.14 -9.22 32.24
N LEU A 66 -6.80 -9.32 32.23
CA LEU A 66 -5.98 -9.13 31.02
C LEU A 66 -6.40 -10.09 29.89
N ARG A 67 -6.55 -11.40 30.22
CA ARG A 67 -6.96 -12.41 29.24
C ARG A 67 -8.31 -12.10 28.62
N GLN A 68 -9.30 -11.77 29.44
CA GLN A 68 -10.65 -11.44 28.97
C GLN A 68 -10.70 -10.15 28.17
N VAL A 69 -9.93 -9.13 28.56
CA VAL A 69 -9.83 -7.86 27.82
C VAL A 69 -9.16 -8.10 26.47
N ARG A 70 -8.12 -8.92 26.41
CA ARG A 70 -7.45 -9.23 25.12
C ARG A 70 -8.35 -10.00 24.16
N GLU A 71 -9.20 -10.89 24.65
CA GLU A 71 -10.14 -11.66 23.84
C GLU A 71 -11.28 -10.77 23.28
N LYS A 72 -11.86 -9.90 24.10
CA LYS A 72 -13.07 -9.16 23.75
C LYS A 72 -12.82 -7.72 23.29
N TYR A 73 -11.74 -7.09 23.77
CA TYR A 73 -11.42 -5.67 23.58
C TYR A 73 -9.94 -5.46 23.25
N PRO A 74 -9.45 -5.94 22.09
CA PRO A 74 -8.01 -5.97 21.74
C PRO A 74 -7.38 -4.58 21.63
N ASP A 75 -8.15 -3.53 21.37
CA ASP A 75 -7.68 -2.15 21.20
C ASP A 75 -7.46 -1.40 22.53
N ILE A 76 -7.96 -1.92 23.67
CA ILE A 76 -7.75 -1.31 25.00
C ILE A 76 -6.31 -1.59 25.44
N GLN A 77 -5.57 -0.55 25.81
CA GLN A 77 -4.25 -0.74 26.41
C GLN A 77 -4.36 -1.18 27.87
N LEU A 78 -3.42 -2.00 28.35
CA LEU A 78 -3.43 -2.47 29.73
C LEU A 78 -2.03 -2.39 30.35
N ILE A 79 -1.92 -1.67 31.47
CA ILE A 79 -0.74 -1.61 32.32
C ILE A 79 -0.99 -2.45 33.57
N MET A 80 -0.03 -3.30 33.92
CA MET A 80 -0.10 -4.13 35.12
C MET A 80 0.69 -3.48 36.27
N MET A 81 0.07 -3.31 37.44
CA MET A 81 0.77 -2.94 38.68
C MET A 81 1.22 -4.21 39.41
N THR A 82 2.48 -4.30 39.80
CA THR A 82 3.06 -5.54 40.38
C THR A 82 3.91 -5.25 41.58
N ALA A 83 3.92 -6.15 42.58
CA ALA A 83 4.84 -6.05 43.70
C ALA A 83 6.29 -6.35 43.27
N PHE A 84 7.27 -5.68 43.89
CA PHE A 84 8.70 -5.66 43.54
C PHE A 84 9.38 -7.03 43.43
N SER A 85 8.82 -8.11 43.97
CA SER A 85 9.40 -9.45 44.05
C SER A 85 9.04 -10.39 42.89
N SER A 86 8.39 -9.91 41.82
CA SER A 86 7.78 -10.78 40.82
C SER A 86 8.09 -10.40 39.36
N VAL A 87 9.39 -10.32 39.02
CA VAL A 87 9.82 -10.12 37.63
C VAL A 87 9.25 -11.21 36.70
N GLU A 88 9.11 -12.42 37.17
CA GLU A 88 8.54 -13.54 36.43
C GLU A 88 7.09 -13.26 36.00
N TYR A 89 6.28 -12.71 36.90
CA TYR A 89 4.89 -12.37 36.61
C TYR A 89 4.76 -11.14 35.67
N ALA A 90 5.69 -10.18 35.76
CA ALA A 90 5.72 -9.06 34.81
C ALA A 90 6.02 -9.56 33.39
N VAL A 91 6.95 -10.50 33.25
CA VAL A 91 7.27 -11.14 31.96
C VAL A 91 6.08 -11.95 31.44
N GLU A 92 5.36 -12.66 32.31
CA GLU A 92 4.15 -13.39 31.94
C GLU A 92 3.04 -12.45 31.46
N ALA A 93 2.79 -11.34 32.17
CA ALA A 93 1.81 -10.34 31.78
C ALA A 93 2.13 -9.74 30.40
N MET A 94 3.39 -9.44 30.12
CA MET A 94 3.83 -8.97 28.80
C MET A 94 3.60 -10.01 27.69
N ARG A 95 3.88 -11.31 27.99
CA ARG A 95 3.57 -12.40 27.04
C ARG A 95 2.07 -12.56 26.78
N CYS A 96 1.25 -12.32 27.79
CA CYS A 96 -0.22 -12.33 27.67
C CYS A 96 -0.79 -11.06 27.03
N GLY A 97 0.07 -10.10 26.63
CA GLY A 97 -0.34 -8.92 25.88
C GLY A 97 -0.54 -7.65 26.72
N ALA A 98 -0.02 -7.56 27.94
CA ALA A 98 0.06 -6.28 28.65
C ALA A 98 0.91 -5.28 27.87
N SER A 99 0.52 -4.00 27.89
CA SER A 99 1.22 -2.94 27.17
C SER A 99 2.47 -2.47 27.90
N ASP A 100 2.44 -2.48 29.23
CA ASP A 100 3.59 -2.16 30.11
C ASP A 100 3.28 -2.63 31.53
N PHE A 101 4.23 -2.46 32.47
CA PHE A 101 4.02 -2.71 33.89
C PHE A 101 4.60 -1.61 34.78
N VAL A 102 4.07 -1.47 35.99
CA VAL A 102 4.55 -0.51 37.01
C VAL A 102 4.81 -1.27 38.31
N PRO A 103 6.05 -1.33 38.80
CA PRO A 103 6.38 -1.97 40.09
C PRO A 103 5.88 -1.14 41.28
N LYS A 104 5.23 -1.76 42.24
CA LYS A 104 4.89 -1.17 43.54
C LYS A 104 6.01 -1.35 44.56
N PRO A 105 6.38 -0.32 45.36
CA PRO A 105 5.82 1.03 45.37
C PRO A 105 6.36 1.89 44.24
N PHE A 106 5.55 2.75 43.68
CA PHE A 106 5.93 3.66 42.61
C PHE A 106 5.78 5.13 43.03
N THR A 107 6.59 5.98 42.39
CA THR A 107 6.44 7.43 42.53
C THR A 107 5.37 7.96 41.57
N PRO A 108 4.67 9.07 41.92
CA PRO A 108 3.70 9.69 41.03
C PRO A 108 4.28 10.02 39.64
N ASP A 109 5.54 10.47 39.57
CA ASP A 109 6.20 10.81 38.30
C ASP A 109 6.46 9.56 37.45
N HIS A 110 6.93 8.46 38.04
CA HIS A 110 7.16 7.21 37.32
C HIS A 110 5.85 6.65 36.76
N PHE A 111 4.79 6.62 37.57
CA PHE A 111 3.46 6.19 37.15
C PHE A 111 2.95 7.01 35.96
N ARG A 112 3.06 8.35 36.04
CA ARG A 112 2.66 9.26 34.96
C ARG A 112 3.43 9.00 33.67
N ILE A 113 4.75 8.84 33.73
CA ILE A 113 5.60 8.59 32.57
C ILE A 113 5.16 7.31 31.85
N VAL A 114 4.89 6.21 32.57
CA VAL A 114 4.46 4.94 31.96
C VAL A 114 3.09 5.09 31.31
N VAL A 115 2.12 5.73 31.97
CA VAL A 115 0.80 6.00 31.41
C VAL A 115 0.89 6.84 30.13
N GLU A 116 1.65 7.94 30.17
CA GLU A 116 1.82 8.82 29.01
C GLU A 116 2.51 8.12 27.84
N LYS A 117 3.52 7.26 28.11
CA LYS A 117 4.18 6.45 27.10
C LYS A 117 3.19 5.54 26.38
N VAL A 118 2.41 4.75 27.12
CA VAL A 118 1.44 3.80 26.54
C VAL A 118 0.33 4.51 25.77
N LEU A 119 -0.17 5.63 26.26
CA LEU A 119 -1.17 6.43 25.55
C LEU A 119 -0.60 7.08 24.29
N ARG A 120 0.65 7.53 24.30
CA ARG A 120 1.35 8.06 23.12
C ARG A 120 1.50 6.99 22.04
N GLU A 121 1.95 5.80 22.41
CA GLU A 121 2.09 4.68 21.45
C GLU A 121 0.73 4.31 20.83
N ARG A 122 -0.35 4.31 21.63
CA ARG A 122 -1.71 4.12 21.14
C ARG A 122 -2.10 5.19 20.13
N ARG A 123 -1.92 6.48 20.46
CA ARG A 123 -2.23 7.60 19.54
C ARG A 123 -1.50 7.47 18.21
N ILE A 124 -0.20 7.18 18.24
CA ILE A 124 0.61 7.00 17.01
C ILE A 124 0.04 5.84 16.17
N LYS A 125 -0.35 4.73 16.80
CA LYS A 125 -0.99 3.61 16.09
C LYS A 125 -2.33 4.00 15.48
N GLU A 126 -3.17 4.72 16.21
CA GLU A 126 -4.48 5.19 15.73
C GLU A 126 -4.36 6.24 14.62
N GLU A 127 -3.46 7.21 14.77
CA GLU A 127 -3.17 8.21 13.75
C GLU A 127 -2.63 7.55 12.48
N ASN A 128 -1.70 6.61 12.59
CA ASN A 128 -1.20 5.85 11.46
C ASN A 128 -2.32 5.03 10.78
N ARG A 129 -3.22 4.42 11.57
CA ARG A 129 -4.40 3.69 11.07
C ARG A 129 -5.38 4.65 10.37
N SER A 130 -5.61 5.83 10.94
CA SER A 130 -6.46 6.87 10.36
C SER A 130 -5.86 7.44 9.06
N LEU A 131 -4.58 7.78 9.06
CA LEU A 131 -3.86 8.24 7.86
C LEU A 131 -3.86 7.17 6.75
N ARG A 132 -3.66 5.91 7.11
CA ARG A 132 -3.78 4.79 6.15
C ARG A 132 -5.19 4.66 5.61
N ARG A 133 -6.23 4.81 6.45
CA ARG A 133 -7.64 4.82 6.01
C ARG A 133 -7.93 6.01 5.10
N GLN A 134 -7.45 7.21 5.42
CA GLN A 134 -7.61 8.39 4.57
C GLN A 134 -6.89 8.21 3.23
N LEU A 135 -5.67 7.68 3.21
CA LEU A 135 -4.95 7.34 1.99
C LEU A 135 -5.65 6.21 1.21
N ALA A 136 -6.22 5.23 1.89
CA ALA A 136 -7.01 4.17 1.26
C ALA A 136 -8.35 4.72 0.72
N THR A 137 -9.02 5.64 1.42
CA THR A 137 -10.25 6.29 0.97
C THR A 137 -9.98 7.24 -0.20
N GLN A 138 -8.84 7.95 -0.21
CA GLN A 138 -8.42 8.76 -1.37
C GLN A 138 -7.97 7.91 -2.57
N ARG A 139 -7.62 6.62 -2.36
CA ARG A 139 -7.18 5.66 -3.38
C ARG A 139 -8.13 4.47 -3.53
N GLY A 140 -9.27 4.49 -2.82
CA GLY A 140 -10.21 3.39 -2.76
C GLY A 140 -11.05 3.22 -4.02
N PHE A 141 -11.84 2.20 -4.02
CA PHE A 141 -12.73 1.64 -5.04
C PHE A 141 -13.47 2.61 -5.95
N ASP A 142 -13.75 3.84 -5.49
CA ASP A 142 -14.34 4.90 -6.31
C ASP A 142 -13.46 5.30 -7.52
N ASN A 143 -12.23 4.78 -7.60
CA ASN A 143 -11.26 5.12 -8.63
C ASN A 143 -11.08 4.06 -9.73
N ILE A 144 -11.69 2.85 -9.62
CA ILE A 144 -11.67 1.90 -10.72
C ILE A 144 -12.89 2.12 -11.60
N ILE A 145 -12.68 2.84 -12.69
CA ILE A 145 -13.72 3.16 -13.64
C ILE A 145 -13.70 2.11 -14.73
N GLY A 146 -14.81 1.43 -14.88
CA GLY A 146 -15.05 0.46 -15.95
C GLY A 146 -16.54 0.16 -16.06
N LYS A 147 -17.14 0.54 -17.17
CA LYS A 147 -18.53 0.23 -17.52
C LYS A 147 -18.65 -0.91 -18.53
N SER A 148 -17.55 -1.25 -19.20
CA SER A 148 -17.51 -2.33 -20.16
C SER A 148 -17.85 -3.68 -19.52
N THR A 149 -18.46 -4.56 -20.29
CA THR A 149 -18.86 -5.90 -19.84
C THR A 149 -17.66 -6.70 -19.31
N SER A 150 -16.48 -6.55 -19.93
CA SER A 150 -15.25 -7.20 -19.49
C SER A 150 -14.79 -6.71 -18.11
N MET A 151 -14.83 -5.40 -17.83
CA MET A 151 -14.48 -4.87 -16.50
C MET A 151 -15.50 -5.25 -15.44
N GLN A 152 -16.81 -5.25 -15.77
CA GLN A 152 -17.86 -5.71 -14.85
C GLN A 152 -17.69 -7.18 -14.48
N ALA A 153 -17.30 -8.04 -15.42
CA ALA A 153 -16.96 -9.44 -15.13
C ALA A 153 -15.76 -9.54 -14.16
N ILE A 154 -14.72 -8.74 -14.36
CA ILE A 154 -13.56 -8.68 -13.45
C ILE A 154 -13.99 -8.25 -12.05
N PHE A 155 -14.84 -7.21 -11.91
CA PHE A 155 -15.36 -6.79 -10.61
C PHE A 155 -16.17 -7.89 -9.91
N GLY A 156 -16.96 -8.64 -10.68
CA GLY A 156 -17.66 -9.81 -10.16
C GLY A 156 -16.74 -10.94 -9.70
N MET A 157 -15.61 -11.15 -10.37
CA MET A 157 -14.57 -12.10 -9.94
C MET A 157 -13.89 -11.63 -8.66
N ILE A 158 -13.49 -10.36 -8.60
CA ILE A 158 -12.85 -9.77 -7.41
C ILE A 158 -13.73 -9.95 -6.18
N ALA A 159 -15.03 -9.64 -6.27
CA ALA A 159 -15.96 -9.81 -5.15
C ALA A 159 -16.02 -11.24 -4.62
N LYS A 160 -15.90 -12.25 -5.51
CA LYS A 160 -15.91 -13.68 -5.12
C LYS A 160 -14.63 -14.13 -4.45
N ILE A 161 -13.46 -13.65 -4.93
CA ILE A 161 -12.15 -14.11 -4.42
C ILE A 161 -11.64 -13.26 -3.27
N ALA A 162 -12.21 -12.08 -3.05
CA ALA A 162 -11.73 -11.14 -2.03
C ALA A 162 -11.70 -11.75 -0.63
N GLU A 163 -12.74 -12.51 -0.26
CA GLU A 163 -12.87 -13.15 1.05
C GLU A 163 -11.96 -14.38 1.25
N THR A 164 -11.31 -14.85 0.18
CA THR A 164 -10.42 -16.02 0.22
C THR A 164 -8.96 -15.61 0.40
N ASN A 165 -8.11 -16.53 0.85
CA ASN A 165 -6.65 -16.33 0.90
C ASN A 165 -5.92 -16.90 -0.34
N ILE A 166 -6.63 -17.15 -1.44
CA ILE A 166 -6.03 -17.67 -2.67
C ILE A 166 -5.04 -16.67 -3.27
N ASN A 167 -3.93 -17.18 -3.82
CA ASN A 167 -2.99 -16.36 -4.56
C ASN A 167 -3.61 -15.92 -5.89
N VAL A 168 -3.40 -14.64 -6.26
CA VAL A 168 -3.99 -14.06 -7.47
C VAL A 168 -2.88 -13.55 -8.38
N LEU A 169 -2.92 -13.97 -9.64
CA LEU A 169 -2.09 -13.44 -10.72
C LEU A 169 -2.90 -12.50 -11.60
N ILE A 170 -2.47 -11.25 -11.72
CA ILE A 170 -3.09 -10.24 -12.56
C ILE A 170 -2.22 -10.04 -13.80
N SER A 171 -2.71 -10.44 -14.96
CA SER A 171 -2.06 -10.23 -16.25
C SER A 171 -2.69 -9.06 -17.02
N GLY A 172 -1.91 -8.45 -17.91
CA GLY A 172 -2.39 -7.39 -18.80
C GLY A 172 -1.29 -6.41 -19.19
N ALA A 173 -1.48 -5.71 -20.30
CA ALA A 173 -0.52 -4.76 -20.83
C ALA A 173 -0.13 -3.67 -19.82
N SER A 174 1.02 -3.02 -20.03
CA SER A 174 1.44 -1.90 -19.18
C SER A 174 0.41 -0.77 -19.20
N GLY A 175 0.16 -0.16 -18.03
CA GLY A 175 -0.78 0.95 -17.90
C GLY A 175 -2.27 0.58 -17.89
N THR A 176 -2.65 -0.71 -17.83
CA THR A 176 -4.06 -1.15 -17.77
C THR A 176 -4.71 -0.97 -16.40
N GLY A 177 -3.92 -0.74 -15.32
CA GLY A 177 -4.43 -0.54 -13.97
C GLY A 177 -4.28 -1.75 -13.04
N LYS A 178 -3.32 -2.64 -13.27
CA LYS A 178 -3.08 -3.87 -12.46
C LYS A 178 -2.95 -3.60 -10.96
N GLU A 179 -2.23 -2.55 -10.56
CA GLU A 179 -2.10 -2.16 -9.15
C GLU A 179 -3.44 -1.75 -8.52
N LEU A 180 -4.29 -1.05 -9.28
CA LEU A 180 -5.63 -0.66 -8.79
C LEU A 180 -6.50 -1.91 -8.53
N ILE A 181 -6.43 -2.91 -9.40
CA ILE A 181 -7.11 -4.20 -9.20
C ILE A 181 -6.57 -4.91 -7.95
N ALA A 182 -5.25 -4.96 -7.75
CA ALA A 182 -4.65 -5.56 -6.56
C ALA A 182 -5.10 -4.87 -5.27
N ARG A 183 -5.13 -3.53 -5.25
CA ARG A 183 -5.65 -2.74 -4.11
C ARG A 183 -7.14 -3.00 -3.87
N SER A 184 -7.89 -3.22 -4.94
CA SER A 184 -9.29 -3.56 -4.92
C SER A 184 -9.53 -4.92 -4.25
N ILE A 185 -8.76 -5.94 -4.62
CA ILE A 185 -8.81 -7.26 -4.00
C ILE A 185 -8.51 -7.17 -2.49
N HIS A 186 -7.50 -6.39 -2.11
CA HIS A 186 -7.16 -6.18 -0.70
C HIS A 186 -8.27 -5.48 0.08
N SER A 187 -8.80 -4.37 -0.44
CA SER A 187 -9.79 -3.54 0.26
C SER A 187 -11.14 -4.23 0.46
N GLN A 188 -11.47 -5.23 -0.36
CA GLN A 188 -12.66 -6.07 -0.18
C GLN A 188 -12.39 -7.35 0.63
N SER A 189 -11.15 -7.60 1.02
CA SER A 189 -10.76 -8.82 1.72
C SER A 189 -10.98 -8.74 3.24
N ASN A 190 -10.91 -9.91 3.89
CA ASN A 190 -10.87 -10.00 5.36
C ASN A 190 -9.62 -9.35 5.95
N ARG A 191 -8.60 -9.00 5.11
CA ARG A 191 -7.35 -8.33 5.51
C ARG A 191 -7.34 -6.83 5.17
N LYS A 192 -8.49 -6.22 4.87
CA LYS A 192 -8.63 -4.81 4.44
C LYS A 192 -8.05 -3.79 5.43
N ASP A 193 -8.07 -4.11 6.72
CA ASP A 193 -7.54 -3.26 7.80
C ASP A 193 -6.06 -3.57 8.12
N SER A 194 -5.48 -4.59 7.47
CA SER A 194 -4.10 -5.04 7.60
C SER A 194 -3.19 -4.36 6.56
N PRO A 195 -1.85 -4.49 6.66
CA PRO A 195 -0.94 -3.87 5.70
C PRO A 195 -1.15 -4.35 4.26
N PHE A 196 -1.10 -3.40 3.30
CA PHE A 196 -0.90 -3.68 1.87
C PHE A 196 0.51 -3.22 1.49
N ILE A 197 1.40 -4.17 1.25
CA ILE A 197 2.81 -3.89 0.98
C ILE A 197 3.12 -4.16 -0.49
N PRO A 198 3.29 -3.11 -1.32
CA PRO A 198 3.66 -3.26 -2.71
C PRO A 198 5.18 -3.30 -2.89
N ILE A 199 5.62 -4.09 -3.87
CA ILE A 199 6.97 -4.05 -4.44
C ILE A 199 6.87 -4.14 -5.95
N ASN A 200 7.72 -3.39 -6.66
CA ASN A 200 7.93 -3.55 -8.10
C ASN A 200 9.28 -4.25 -8.30
N CYS A 201 9.25 -5.47 -8.87
CA CYS A 201 10.46 -6.28 -9.08
C CYS A 201 11.37 -5.72 -10.17
N GLY A 202 10.82 -5.01 -11.16
CA GLY A 202 11.60 -4.39 -12.24
C GLY A 202 12.19 -3.01 -11.90
N ALA A 203 11.79 -2.40 -10.78
CA ALA A 203 12.26 -1.06 -10.41
C ALA A 203 13.61 -1.05 -9.66
N LEU A 204 14.09 -2.20 -9.20
CA LEU A 204 15.28 -2.34 -8.35
C LEU A 204 16.32 -3.23 -9.03
N PRO A 205 17.62 -2.97 -8.85
CA PRO A 205 18.67 -3.92 -9.20
C PRO A 205 18.49 -5.25 -8.48
N ASP A 206 18.81 -6.38 -9.13
CA ASP A 206 18.61 -7.75 -8.63
C ASP A 206 19.11 -7.97 -7.20
N GLN A 207 20.29 -7.45 -6.86
CA GLN A 207 20.89 -7.57 -5.54
C GLN A 207 20.12 -6.83 -4.44
N LEU A 208 19.42 -5.75 -4.81
CA LEU A 208 18.62 -4.97 -3.86
C LEU A 208 17.23 -5.55 -3.66
N VAL A 209 16.63 -6.17 -4.68
CA VAL A 209 15.29 -6.78 -4.58
C VAL A 209 15.26 -7.82 -3.45
N GLU A 210 16.28 -8.68 -3.36
CA GLU A 210 16.39 -9.69 -2.31
C GLU A 210 16.44 -9.06 -0.91
N SER A 211 17.30 -8.06 -0.73
CA SER A 211 17.47 -7.39 0.56
C SER A 211 16.26 -6.55 0.97
N GLU A 212 15.49 -6.01 0.02
CA GLU A 212 14.22 -5.33 0.30
C GLU A 212 13.13 -6.33 0.72
N ILE A 213 12.98 -7.44 0.01
CA ILE A 213 11.94 -8.44 0.30
C ILE A 213 12.18 -9.14 1.63
N PHE A 214 13.39 -9.68 1.84
CA PHE A 214 13.70 -10.52 3.02
C PHE A 214 14.29 -9.75 4.20
N GLY A 215 14.80 -8.54 3.97
CA GLY A 215 15.60 -7.82 4.96
C GLY A 215 17.01 -8.44 5.13
N TYR A 216 17.82 -7.83 5.95
CA TYR A 216 19.20 -8.30 6.20
C TYR A 216 19.64 -8.03 7.63
N GLU A 217 20.58 -8.86 8.10
CA GLU A 217 21.27 -8.67 9.36
C GLU A 217 22.53 -7.81 9.17
N LYS A 218 22.98 -7.18 10.26
CA LYS A 218 24.24 -6.42 10.27
C LYS A 218 25.40 -7.31 9.80
N GLY A 219 26.17 -6.84 8.81
CA GLY A 219 27.31 -7.55 8.25
C GLY A 219 26.96 -8.53 7.11
N ALA A 220 25.73 -8.60 6.63
CA ALA A 220 25.30 -9.50 5.56
C ALA A 220 26.02 -9.24 4.22
N PHE A 221 26.41 -8.00 3.96
CA PHE A 221 27.20 -7.57 2.79
C PHE A 221 27.95 -6.27 3.09
N THR A 222 28.83 -5.86 2.18
CA THR A 222 29.60 -4.60 2.31
C THR A 222 28.67 -3.41 2.33
N GLY A 223 28.60 -2.67 3.46
CA GLY A 223 27.67 -1.56 3.69
C GLY A 223 26.48 -1.88 4.60
N ALA A 224 26.29 -3.13 5.03
CA ALA A 224 25.26 -3.51 5.99
C ALA A 224 25.67 -3.14 7.44
N GLU A 225 25.69 -1.84 7.75
CA GLU A 225 26.08 -1.33 9.08
C GLU A 225 25.04 -1.63 10.16
N LYS A 226 23.76 -1.72 9.79
CA LYS A 226 22.62 -2.02 10.67
C LYS A 226 21.77 -3.13 10.06
N SER A 227 20.99 -3.84 10.87
CA SER A 227 19.96 -4.74 10.38
C SER A 227 18.79 -3.94 9.79
N LYS A 228 18.15 -4.49 8.75
CA LYS A 228 16.95 -3.92 8.11
C LYS A 228 15.82 -4.95 8.09
N GLN A 229 14.63 -4.50 8.46
CA GLN A 229 13.41 -5.27 8.34
C GLN A 229 13.03 -5.41 6.85
N GLY A 230 12.63 -6.63 6.43
CA GLY A 230 12.17 -6.90 5.08
C GLY A 230 10.69 -6.57 4.86
N LEU A 231 10.30 -6.40 3.59
CA LEU A 231 8.92 -6.13 3.19
C LEU A 231 7.98 -7.31 3.51
N LEU A 232 8.46 -8.56 3.48
CA LEU A 232 7.67 -9.73 3.91
C LEU A 232 7.27 -9.63 5.38
N GLU A 233 8.21 -9.26 6.25
CA GLU A 233 7.93 -9.06 7.67
C GLU A 233 6.92 -7.91 7.89
N ALA A 234 7.04 -6.84 7.12
CA ALA A 234 6.10 -5.71 7.16
C ALA A 234 4.69 -6.07 6.63
N ALA A 235 4.59 -7.09 5.76
CA ALA A 235 3.34 -7.58 5.18
C ALA A 235 2.64 -8.63 6.06
N HIS A 236 3.24 -9.05 7.17
CA HIS A 236 2.68 -10.08 8.04
C HIS A 236 1.23 -9.76 8.47
N GLY A 237 0.33 -10.73 8.35
CA GLY A 237 -1.11 -10.58 8.57
C GLY A 237 -1.86 -9.85 7.46
N GLY A 238 -1.16 -9.32 6.44
CA GLY A 238 -1.70 -8.47 5.38
C GLY A 238 -1.66 -9.07 3.98
N THR A 239 -1.52 -8.18 2.99
CA THR A 239 -1.38 -8.52 1.57
C THR A 239 -0.04 -8.06 1.03
N PHE A 240 0.70 -8.97 0.43
CA PHE A 240 1.94 -8.68 -0.28
C PHE A 240 1.65 -8.60 -1.78
N PHE A 241 1.89 -7.43 -2.38
CA PHE A 241 1.66 -7.19 -3.81
C PHE A 241 2.99 -7.10 -4.55
N MET A 242 3.19 -7.98 -5.53
CA MET A 242 4.37 -8.01 -6.39
C MET A 242 4.00 -7.54 -7.79
N ASP A 243 4.40 -6.33 -8.16
CA ASP A 243 4.27 -5.84 -9.54
C ASP A 243 5.47 -6.28 -10.37
N GLU A 244 5.23 -6.52 -11.65
CA GLU A 244 6.24 -7.01 -12.61
C GLU A 244 6.97 -8.27 -12.11
N VAL A 245 6.20 -9.27 -11.61
CA VAL A 245 6.75 -10.51 -11.05
C VAL A 245 7.63 -11.28 -12.05
N ALA A 246 7.40 -11.09 -13.33
CA ALA A 246 8.22 -11.64 -14.43
C ALA A 246 9.68 -11.17 -14.39
N GLU A 247 9.97 -10.02 -13.79
CA GLU A 247 11.33 -9.48 -13.66
C GLU A 247 12.07 -10.01 -12.41
N MET A 248 11.46 -10.96 -11.67
CA MET A 248 12.11 -11.55 -10.49
C MET A 248 13.27 -12.46 -10.90
N PRO A 249 14.52 -12.23 -10.40
CA PRO A 249 15.66 -13.09 -10.66
C PRO A 249 15.43 -14.55 -10.28
N ILE A 250 15.91 -15.50 -11.08
CA ILE A 250 15.75 -16.97 -10.86
C ILE A 250 16.17 -17.39 -9.44
N ALA A 251 17.29 -16.85 -8.95
CA ALA A 251 17.78 -17.17 -7.60
C ALA A 251 16.77 -16.75 -6.50
N LEU A 252 16.06 -15.65 -6.73
CA LEU A 252 15.05 -15.14 -5.83
C LEU A 252 13.75 -15.95 -5.91
N GLN A 253 13.38 -16.42 -7.10
CA GLN A 253 12.21 -17.28 -7.30
C GLN A 253 12.28 -18.54 -6.43
N VAL A 254 13.46 -19.17 -6.29
CA VAL A 254 13.67 -20.32 -5.41
C VAL A 254 13.40 -20.00 -3.93
N LYS A 255 13.88 -18.85 -3.46
CA LYS A 255 13.68 -18.42 -2.07
C LYS A 255 12.23 -18.06 -1.80
N PHE A 256 11.60 -17.41 -2.77
CA PHE A 256 10.20 -16.98 -2.64
C PHE A 256 9.23 -18.18 -2.67
N LEU A 257 9.53 -19.22 -3.45
CA LEU A 257 8.74 -20.44 -3.46
C LEU A 257 8.64 -21.05 -2.04
N ARG A 258 9.76 -21.10 -1.29
CA ARG A 258 9.76 -21.59 0.09
C ARG A 258 8.86 -20.77 1.02
N VAL A 259 8.81 -19.44 0.82
CA VAL A 259 7.88 -18.59 1.58
C VAL A 259 6.43 -18.99 1.35
N LEU A 260 6.09 -19.36 0.09
CA LEU A 260 4.72 -19.73 -0.27
C LEU A 260 4.36 -21.18 0.15
N GLU A 261 5.35 -22.05 0.33
CA GLU A 261 5.14 -23.44 0.76
C GLU A 261 5.15 -23.57 2.28
N ASP A 262 6.20 -23.04 2.92
CA ASP A 262 6.49 -23.25 4.33
C ASP A 262 5.94 -22.13 5.23
N GLY A 263 5.56 -20.99 4.66
CA GLY A 263 5.19 -19.79 5.43
C GLY A 263 6.35 -19.18 6.21
N CYS A 264 7.60 -19.51 5.84
CA CYS A 264 8.81 -19.11 6.55
C CYS A 264 9.85 -18.53 5.60
N PHE A 265 10.69 -17.62 6.12
CA PHE A 265 11.83 -17.06 5.40
C PHE A 265 13.01 -16.78 6.32
N ARG A 266 14.18 -16.48 5.73
CA ARG A 266 15.39 -16.06 6.44
C ARG A 266 15.87 -14.71 5.89
N LYS A 267 16.29 -13.82 6.79
CA LYS A 267 16.96 -12.57 6.40
C LYS A 267 18.30 -12.87 5.72
N VAL A 268 18.74 -11.99 4.85
CA VAL A 268 20.07 -12.10 4.22
C VAL A 268 21.13 -12.03 5.32
N GLY A 269 22.04 -13.01 5.32
CA GLY A 269 23.08 -13.15 6.35
C GLY A 269 22.62 -13.77 7.67
N SER A 270 21.39 -14.30 7.76
CA SER A 270 20.85 -14.96 8.96
C SER A 270 20.49 -16.41 8.70
N ASN A 271 20.72 -17.27 9.70
CA ASN A 271 20.23 -18.65 9.71
C ASN A 271 18.90 -18.83 10.47
N LYS A 272 18.38 -17.74 11.07
CA LYS A 272 17.13 -17.80 11.85
C LYS A 272 15.94 -17.73 10.92
N GLU A 273 15.05 -18.71 11.03
CA GLU A 273 13.76 -18.71 10.34
C GLU A 273 12.76 -17.77 11.02
N GLN A 274 11.97 -17.11 10.20
CA GLN A 274 10.88 -16.22 10.62
C GLN A 274 9.60 -16.66 9.91
N GLU A 275 8.53 -16.84 10.68
CA GLU A 275 7.21 -17.15 10.14
C GLU A 275 6.54 -15.90 9.58
N VAL A 276 5.84 -16.07 8.46
CA VAL A 276 5.05 -15.01 7.83
C VAL A 276 3.73 -15.56 7.29
N ASP A 277 2.64 -14.87 7.63
CA ASP A 277 1.32 -15.11 7.05
C ASP A 277 0.99 -13.94 6.11
N ILE A 278 0.99 -14.19 4.81
CA ILE A 278 0.67 -13.19 3.79
C ILE A 278 -0.36 -13.71 2.81
N ARG A 279 -1.22 -12.83 2.30
CA ARG A 279 -1.97 -13.05 1.08
C ARG A 279 -1.16 -12.50 -0.08
N LEU A 280 -0.85 -13.33 -1.07
CA LEU A 280 -0.07 -12.92 -2.25
C LEU A 280 -0.98 -12.46 -3.39
N VAL A 281 -0.64 -11.31 -3.98
CA VAL A 281 -1.19 -10.83 -5.26
C VAL A 281 -0.01 -10.46 -6.16
N CYS A 282 0.08 -11.07 -7.34
CA CYS A 282 1.12 -10.79 -8.34
C CYS A 282 0.55 -10.07 -9.55
N ALA A 283 1.35 -9.24 -10.20
CA ALA A 283 1.01 -8.63 -11.47
C ALA A 283 2.14 -8.78 -12.49
N THR A 284 1.79 -8.95 -13.76
CA THR A 284 2.75 -9.04 -14.87
C THR A 284 2.16 -8.48 -16.16
N ASN A 285 3.03 -7.99 -17.04
CA ASN A 285 2.72 -7.62 -18.42
C ASN A 285 3.32 -8.61 -19.44
N ARG A 286 4.07 -9.63 -18.97
CA ARG A 286 4.69 -10.67 -19.81
C ARG A 286 3.91 -11.98 -19.71
N ASP A 287 4.05 -12.82 -20.71
CA ASP A 287 3.51 -14.19 -20.66
C ASP A 287 4.47 -15.08 -19.87
N LEU A 288 4.03 -15.50 -18.68
CA LEU A 288 4.81 -16.37 -17.80
C LEU A 288 4.94 -17.81 -18.35
N ASN A 289 3.98 -18.28 -19.20
CA ASN A 289 4.10 -19.61 -19.79
C ASN A 289 5.28 -19.62 -20.78
N GLU A 290 5.38 -18.61 -21.65
CA GLU A 290 6.52 -18.48 -22.55
C GLU A 290 7.84 -18.41 -21.78
N MET A 291 7.89 -17.70 -20.64
CA MET A 291 9.08 -17.59 -19.81
C MET A 291 9.44 -18.91 -19.12
N VAL A 292 8.45 -19.72 -18.73
CA VAL A 292 8.69 -21.07 -18.20
C VAL A 292 9.30 -21.96 -19.29
N ASP A 293 8.76 -21.93 -20.51
CA ASP A 293 9.31 -22.70 -21.65
C ASP A 293 10.74 -22.30 -22.01
N GLN A 294 11.10 -21.03 -21.83
CA GLN A 294 12.45 -20.47 -22.05
C GLN A 294 13.41 -20.70 -20.88
N GLY A 295 12.90 -21.12 -19.71
CA GLY A 295 13.68 -21.30 -18.49
C GLY A 295 13.96 -20.00 -17.71
N ASP A 296 13.34 -18.88 -18.07
CA ASP A 296 13.47 -17.59 -17.40
C ASP A 296 12.55 -17.45 -16.18
N PHE A 297 11.56 -18.35 -16.05
CA PHE A 297 10.69 -18.44 -14.89
C PHE A 297 10.51 -19.90 -14.48
N ARG A 298 10.48 -20.17 -13.16
CA ARG A 298 10.34 -21.55 -12.67
C ARG A 298 8.89 -22.01 -12.75
N GLU A 299 8.68 -23.22 -13.24
CA GLU A 299 7.38 -23.85 -13.39
C GLU A 299 6.67 -24.05 -12.03
N ASP A 300 7.42 -24.47 -10.99
CA ASP A 300 6.87 -24.70 -9.65
C ASP A 300 6.33 -23.41 -9.02
N LEU A 301 7.07 -22.31 -9.14
CA LEU A 301 6.62 -21.00 -8.68
C LEU A 301 5.40 -20.51 -9.49
N PHE A 302 5.42 -20.69 -10.81
CA PHE A 302 4.31 -20.28 -11.68
C PHE A 302 2.99 -20.91 -11.21
N TYR A 303 2.94 -22.22 -10.99
CA TYR A 303 1.72 -22.88 -10.51
C TYR A 303 1.30 -22.41 -9.12
N ARG A 304 2.25 -22.04 -8.27
CA ARG A 304 1.94 -21.59 -6.92
C ARG A 304 1.36 -20.18 -6.90
N ILE A 305 1.82 -19.25 -7.75
CA ILE A 305 1.29 -17.88 -7.84
C ILE A 305 0.04 -17.79 -8.72
N ASN A 306 -0.10 -18.65 -9.72
CA ASN A 306 -1.21 -18.67 -10.67
C ASN A 306 -2.38 -19.55 -10.18
N SER A 307 -2.71 -19.49 -8.88
CA SER A 307 -3.87 -20.22 -8.35
C SER A 307 -5.20 -19.65 -8.82
N PHE A 308 -5.26 -18.34 -9.05
CA PHE A 308 -6.38 -17.65 -9.70
C PHE A 308 -5.83 -16.55 -10.62
N SER A 309 -6.28 -16.55 -11.88
CA SER A 309 -5.82 -15.59 -12.88
C SER A 309 -6.90 -14.55 -13.20
N ILE A 310 -6.49 -13.27 -13.28
CA ILE A 310 -7.33 -12.16 -13.76
C ILE A 310 -6.59 -11.49 -14.91
N GLU A 311 -7.17 -11.51 -16.11
CA GLU A 311 -6.63 -10.81 -17.26
C GLU A 311 -7.35 -9.47 -17.46
N ILE A 312 -6.59 -8.37 -17.43
CA ILE A 312 -7.13 -7.02 -17.67
C ILE A 312 -7.02 -6.69 -19.14
N PRO A 313 -8.16 -6.46 -19.83
CA PRO A 313 -8.15 -6.13 -21.26
C PRO A 313 -7.48 -4.77 -21.52
N SER A 314 -6.86 -4.63 -22.70
CA SER A 314 -6.30 -3.35 -23.15
C SER A 314 -7.42 -2.29 -23.29
N LEU A 315 -7.07 -1.01 -23.16
CA LEU A 315 -8.06 0.08 -23.28
C LEU A 315 -8.71 0.10 -24.68
N LYS A 316 -7.97 -0.33 -25.71
CA LYS A 316 -8.48 -0.47 -27.09
C LYS A 316 -9.65 -1.45 -27.18
N SER A 317 -9.64 -2.54 -26.40
CA SER A 317 -10.71 -3.56 -26.40
C SER A 317 -11.90 -3.20 -25.51
N ARG A 318 -11.82 -2.09 -24.74
CA ARG A 318 -12.89 -1.58 -23.86
C ARG A 318 -13.15 -0.09 -24.11
N GLN A 319 -13.43 0.26 -25.35
CA GLN A 319 -13.64 1.66 -25.76
C GLN A 319 -14.76 2.37 -24.99
N GLU A 320 -15.74 1.63 -24.49
CA GLU A 320 -16.85 2.11 -23.64
C GLU A 320 -16.33 2.76 -22.34
N ASP A 321 -15.13 2.40 -21.88
CA ASP A 321 -14.53 2.93 -20.65
C ASP A 321 -13.75 4.23 -20.88
N ILE A 322 -13.42 4.59 -22.13
CA ILE A 322 -12.59 5.77 -22.45
C ILE A 322 -13.26 7.05 -21.93
N LEU A 323 -14.52 7.32 -22.30
CA LEU A 323 -15.21 8.55 -21.89
C LEU A 323 -15.46 8.64 -20.37
N PRO A 324 -15.89 7.58 -19.66
CA PRO A 324 -15.92 7.55 -18.21
C PRO A 324 -14.58 7.89 -17.56
N LEU A 325 -13.45 7.33 -18.07
CA LEU A 325 -12.11 7.62 -17.60
C LEU A 325 -11.72 9.07 -17.84
N VAL A 326 -11.97 9.60 -19.04
CA VAL A 326 -11.74 11.00 -19.41
C VAL A 326 -12.50 11.95 -18.47
N THR A 327 -13.77 11.69 -18.23
CA THR A 327 -14.60 12.50 -17.31
C THR A 327 -14.03 12.50 -15.90
N HIS A 328 -13.55 11.36 -15.43
CA HIS A 328 -12.91 11.26 -14.13
C HIS A 328 -11.61 12.05 -14.05
N PHE A 329 -10.74 11.92 -15.06
CA PHE A 329 -9.45 12.63 -15.09
C PHE A 329 -9.66 14.14 -15.19
N ILE A 330 -10.59 14.62 -16.02
CA ILE A 330 -10.94 16.04 -16.07
C ILE A 330 -11.39 16.53 -14.69
N LYS A 331 -12.30 15.83 -14.01
CA LYS A 331 -12.75 16.19 -12.67
C LYS A 331 -11.60 16.25 -11.66
N ARG A 332 -10.66 15.31 -11.73
CA ARG A 332 -9.48 15.26 -10.87
C ARG A 332 -8.56 16.46 -11.13
N TYR A 333 -8.23 16.72 -12.40
CA TYR A 333 -7.27 17.76 -12.78
C TYR A 333 -7.88 19.17 -12.72
N LYS A 334 -9.18 19.34 -13.01
CA LYS A 334 -9.92 20.59 -12.78
C LYS A 334 -9.69 21.08 -11.34
N ASN A 335 -9.83 20.21 -10.36
CA ASN A 335 -9.64 20.54 -8.95
C ASN A 335 -8.17 20.81 -8.61
N SER A 336 -7.23 20.02 -9.17
CA SER A 336 -5.80 20.14 -8.88
C SER A 336 -5.16 21.41 -9.46
N TYR A 337 -5.59 21.82 -10.65
CA TYR A 337 -5.03 22.98 -11.37
C TYR A 337 -5.93 24.23 -11.32
N ASN A 338 -7.05 24.16 -10.58
CA ASN A 338 -8.03 25.24 -10.45
C ASN A 338 -8.49 25.81 -11.82
N LYS A 339 -8.78 24.90 -12.77
CA LYS A 339 -9.26 25.21 -14.12
C LYS A 339 -10.78 25.05 -14.18
N ASP A 340 -11.48 25.87 -14.96
CA ASP A 340 -12.92 25.72 -15.16
C ASP A 340 -13.24 24.94 -16.44
N ILE A 341 -12.86 23.66 -16.46
CA ILE A 341 -13.12 22.75 -17.56
C ILE A 341 -14.25 21.81 -17.15
N ASN A 342 -15.29 21.72 -17.98
CA ASN A 342 -16.53 21.00 -17.66
C ASN A 342 -16.74 19.75 -18.52
N GLY A 343 -15.92 19.53 -19.58
CA GLY A 343 -16.06 18.37 -20.46
C GLY A 343 -15.07 18.34 -21.60
N VAL A 344 -15.44 17.58 -22.62
CA VAL A 344 -14.70 17.43 -23.88
C VAL A 344 -15.62 17.74 -25.05
N SER A 345 -15.12 18.44 -26.07
CA SER A 345 -15.87 18.75 -27.28
C SER A 345 -16.13 17.50 -28.13
N ALA A 346 -17.14 17.54 -28.99
CA ALA A 346 -17.45 16.42 -29.90
C ALA A 346 -16.26 16.07 -30.84
N GLY A 347 -15.42 17.06 -31.19
CA GLY A 347 -14.19 16.87 -31.96
C GLY A 347 -13.17 16.05 -31.16
N ALA A 348 -12.93 16.45 -29.90
CA ALA A 348 -12.02 15.76 -29.00
C ALA A 348 -12.47 14.31 -28.72
N VAL A 349 -13.77 14.05 -28.54
CA VAL A 349 -14.31 12.69 -28.37
C VAL A 349 -13.95 11.79 -29.55
N LYS A 350 -14.05 12.26 -30.78
CA LYS A 350 -13.69 11.46 -31.97
C LYS A 350 -12.20 11.09 -31.96
N VAL A 351 -11.32 12.03 -31.60
CA VAL A 351 -9.88 11.79 -31.49
C VAL A 351 -9.59 10.76 -30.41
N LEU A 352 -10.18 10.90 -29.24
CA LEU A 352 -9.99 9.99 -28.09
C LEU A 352 -10.44 8.55 -28.41
N LEU A 353 -11.56 8.36 -29.10
CA LEU A 353 -12.07 7.04 -29.48
C LEU A 353 -11.29 6.40 -30.62
N ALA A 354 -10.71 7.19 -31.52
CA ALA A 354 -9.94 6.69 -32.65
C ALA A 354 -8.51 6.28 -32.28
N HIS A 355 -7.99 6.78 -31.16
CA HIS A 355 -6.59 6.53 -30.76
C HIS A 355 -6.38 5.08 -30.26
N PRO A 356 -5.25 4.43 -30.62
CA PRO A 356 -4.97 3.03 -30.29
C PRO A 356 -4.60 2.77 -28.82
N TRP A 357 -4.28 3.78 -28.04
CA TRP A 357 -3.94 3.74 -26.59
C TRP A 357 -2.94 2.64 -26.24
N LYS A 358 -1.75 2.65 -26.86
CA LYS A 358 -0.68 1.66 -26.62
C LYS A 358 -0.23 1.63 -25.15
N GLY A 359 -0.18 2.79 -24.48
CA GLY A 359 0.11 2.93 -23.04
C GLY A 359 -1.14 2.85 -22.15
N ASN A 360 -2.30 2.44 -22.71
CA ASN A 360 -3.56 2.20 -22.01
C ASN A 360 -4.03 3.39 -21.16
N VAL A 361 -4.48 3.11 -19.93
CA VAL A 361 -5.04 4.14 -19.03
C VAL A 361 -3.97 5.13 -18.58
N ARG A 362 -2.70 4.69 -18.44
CA ARG A 362 -1.59 5.59 -18.06
C ARG A 362 -1.33 6.64 -19.17
N GLU A 363 -1.39 6.25 -20.41
CA GLU A 363 -1.26 7.17 -21.56
C GLU A 363 -2.45 8.14 -21.58
N LEU A 364 -3.67 7.63 -21.43
CA LEU A 364 -4.88 8.45 -21.39
C LEU A 364 -4.82 9.48 -20.26
N ASP A 365 -4.41 9.07 -19.05
CA ASP A 365 -4.26 9.95 -17.88
C ASP A 365 -3.32 11.13 -18.17
N HIS A 366 -2.11 10.85 -18.69
CA HIS A 366 -1.13 11.90 -19.04
C HIS A 366 -1.62 12.82 -20.17
N VAL A 367 -2.32 12.27 -21.16
CA VAL A 367 -2.86 13.07 -22.26
C VAL A 367 -3.92 14.05 -21.77
N ILE A 368 -4.85 13.57 -20.94
CA ILE A 368 -5.91 14.41 -20.38
C ILE A 368 -5.33 15.44 -19.40
N GLU A 369 -4.35 15.07 -18.58
CA GLU A 369 -3.65 16.01 -17.71
C GLU A 369 -3.07 17.18 -18.50
N ARG A 370 -2.30 16.87 -19.57
CA ARG A 370 -1.71 17.88 -20.45
C ARG A 370 -2.78 18.74 -21.12
N ALA A 371 -3.85 18.11 -21.64
CA ALA A 371 -4.94 18.83 -22.30
C ALA A 371 -5.63 19.81 -21.33
N VAL A 372 -5.88 19.40 -20.09
CA VAL A 372 -6.45 20.27 -19.04
C VAL A 372 -5.51 21.44 -18.71
N ILE A 373 -4.19 21.22 -18.66
CA ILE A 373 -3.23 22.29 -18.38
C ILE A 373 -3.21 23.32 -19.52
N LEU A 374 -3.22 22.86 -20.79
CA LEU A 374 -3.10 23.71 -21.97
C LEU A 374 -4.42 24.38 -22.35
N SER A 375 -5.57 23.78 -22.04
CA SER A 375 -6.87 24.32 -22.44
C SER A 375 -7.13 25.70 -21.84
N THR A 376 -7.62 26.61 -22.69
CA THR A 376 -8.06 27.96 -22.35
C THR A 376 -9.58 28.08 -22.33
N GLU A 377 -10.30 27.06 -22.79
CA GLU A 377 -11.76 27.02 -22.91
C GLU A 377 -12.39 26.19 -21.79
N SER A 378 -13.73 26.23 -21.69
CA SER A 378 -14.49 25.44 -20.72
C SER A 378 -14.62 23.94 -21.09
N GLU A 379 -14.17 23.54 -22.26
CA GLU A 379 -14.12 22.17 -22.75
C GLU A 379 -12.78 21.88 -23.42
N VAL A 380 -12.23 20.68 -23.22
CA VAL A 380 -11.04 20.22 -23.94
C VAL A 380 -11.35 20.08 -25.42
N GLN A 381 -10.60 20.78 -26.27
CA GLN A 381 -10.76 20.78 -27.72
C GLN A 381 -9.87 19.70 -28.39
N ALA A 382 -10.13 19.43 -29.67
CA ALA A 382 -9.32 18.47 -30.45
C ALA A 382 -7.85 18.93 -30.58
N GLU A 383 -7.64 20.24 -30.63
CA GLU A 383 -6.34 20.90 -30.69
C GLU A 383 -5.52 20.68 -29.43
N ASP A 384 -6.18 20.64 -28.24
CA ASP A 384 -5.52 20.36 -26.95
C ASP A 384 -4.97 18.92 -26.91
N LEU A 385 -5.52 18.04 -27.77
CA LEU A 385 -5.10 16.64 -27.96
C LEU A 385 -4.11 16.46 -29.12
N ALA A 386 -3.61 17.50 -29.73
CA ALA A 386 -2.77 17.45 -30.93
C ALA A 386 -1.48 16.61 -30.76
N GLY A 387 -1.04 16.37 -29.54
CA GLY A 387 0.04 15.41 -29.24
C GLY A 387 -0.31 13.93 -29.47
N LEU A 388 -1.59 13.56 -29.66
CA LEU A 388 -2.02 12.21 -30.03
C LEU A 388 -1.90 11.94 -31.53
N SER A 389 -1.85 12.98 -32.36
CA SER A 389 -1.79 12.87 -33.83
C SER A 389 -0.42 12.51 -34.38
N LEU A 390 0.59 12.28 -33.52
CA LEU A 390 1.98 12.07 -33.95
C LEU A 390 2.44 10.62 -33.77
N SER A 391 1.75 9.67 -34.37
CA SER A 391 2.47 8.71 -35.23
C SER A 391 2.55 9.39 -36.61
N PRO A 392 3.68 9.69 -37.13
CA PRO A 392 3.75 10.13 -38.51
C PRO A 392 3.33 8.95 -39.35
N SER A 393 2.06 8.96 -39.83
CA SER A 393 1.72 8.27 -41.05
C SER A 393 2.60 8.89 -42.14
N PRO A 394 3.37 8.14 -42.88
CA PRO A 394 4.19 8.71 -43.94
C PRO A 394 3.30 9.10 -45.11
N GLN A 395 2.67 10.25 -45.00
CA GLN A 395 2.23 10.98 -46.19
C GLN A 395 3.11 12.21 -46.30
N SER A 396 4.33 11.96 -46.76
CA SER A 396 5.20 12.96 -47.29
C SER A 396 4.64 13.51 -48.62
N PRO A 397 4.71 14.83 -48.84
CA PRO A 397 4.81 15.29 -50.23
C PRO A 397 6.12 14.75 -50.80
N ALA A 398 6.04 14.20 -51.98
CA ALA A 398 7.12 13.65 -52.75
C ALA A 398 8.23 14.67 -52.96
N THR A 399 9.32 14.53 -52.16
CA THR A 399 10.65 15.05 -52.48
C THR A 399 11.68 14.55 -51.45
N LYS A 400 12.00 13.26 -51.41
CA LYS A 400 13.16 12.72 -50.67
C LYS A 400 13.66 11.36 -51.15
N ASP A 401 13.69 11.12 -52.45
CA ASP A 401 14.33 9.89 -52.98
C ASP A 401 15.81 10.04 -53.34
N ALA A 402 16.40 11.24 -53.13
CA ALA A 402 17.84 11.44 -53.53
C ALA A 402 18.83 11.22 -52.38
N SER A 403 18.41 11.19 -51.11
CA SER A 403 19.33 11.14 -49.95
C SER A 403 19.65 9.73 -49.43
N MET A 404 18.93 8.70 -49.85
CA MET A 404 19.15 7.33 -49.35
C MET A 404 20.28 6.55 -50.08
N GLN A 405 20.89 7.12 -51.09
CA GLN A 405 22.03 6.51 -51.79
C GLN A 405 23.40 7.13 -51.42
N LEU A 406 23.43 8.11 -50.53
CA LEU A 406 24.64 8.76 -50.07
C LEU A 406 25.23 8.10 -48.82
N SER A 407 26.56 8.13 -48.69
CA SER A 407 27.18 7.69 -47.44
C SER A 407 26.73 8.58 -46.28
N TYR A 408 26.74 8.06 -45.05
CA TYR A 408 26.36 8.82 -43.83
C TYR A 408 27.09 10.19 -43.75
N LYS A 409 28.34 10.26 -44.24
CA LYS A 409 29.16 11.46 -44.21
C LYS A 409 28.64 12.52 -45.20
N ASP A 410 28.24 12.07 -46.38
CA ASP A 410 27.77 12.97 -47.45
C ASP A 410 26.31 13.43 -47.15
N GLY A 411 25.47 12.55 -46.62
CA GLY A 411 24.12 12.89 -46.20
C GLY A 411 24.09 13.89 -45.04
N LYS A 412 25.03 13.77 -44.08
CA LYS A 412 25.18 14.73 -42.98
C LYS A 412 25.61 16.12 -43.49
N SER A 413 26.54 16.19 -44.43
CA SER A 413 26.98 17.47 -44.97
C SER A 413 25.88 18.21 -45.73
N LEU A 414 25.06 17.48 -46.49
CA LEU A 414 23.92 18.06 -47.21
C LEU A 414 22.84 18.64 -46.28
N VAL A 415 22.48 17.92 -45.21
CA VAL A 415 21.51 18.38 -44.20
C VAL A 415 22.06 19.60 -43.45
N LEU A 416 23.37 19.65 -43.18
CA LEU A 416 24.00 20.79 -42.52
C LEU A 416 23.99 22.04 -43.39
N GLU A 417 24.31 21.91 -44.67
CA GLU A 417 24.29 23.04 -45.64
C GLU A 417 22.88 23.58 -45.85
N GLU A 418 21.88 22.70 -45.91
CA GLU A 418 20.47 23.11 -46.06
C GLU A 418 19.99 23.84 -44.81
N PHE A 419 20.33 23.36 -43.62
CA PHE A 419 20.03 24.01 -42.35
C PHE A 419 20.72 25.38 -42.18
N GLU A 420 22.02 25.48 -42.56
CA GLU A 420 22.77 26.72 -42.51
C GLU A 420 22.20 27.77 -43.48
N ARG A 421 21.74 27.36 -44.65
CA ARG A 421 21.11 28.23 -45.64
C ARG A 421 19.76 28.77 -45.09
N GLU A 422 18.88 27.93 -44.58
CA GLU A 422 17.59 28.36 -43.97
C GLU A 422 17.82 29.28 -42.78
N TYR A 423 18.85 28.98 -41.96
CA TYR A 423 19.17 29.76 -40.79
C TYR A 423 19.69 31.17 -41.14
N VAL A 424 20.56 31.26 -42.14
CA VAL A 424 21.08 32.55 -42.63
C VAL A 424 19.97 33.39 -43.31
N GLU A 425 19.11 32.78 -44.12
CA GLU A 425 17.97 33.47 -44.72
C GLU A 425 16.99 34.02 -43.67
N LYS A 426 16.78 33.29 -42.58
CA LYS A 426 15.94 33.75 -41.46
C LYS A 426 16.52 34.87 -40.60
N ILE A 427 17.86 35.01 -40.56
CA ILE A 427 18.54 36.07 -39.82
C ILE A 427 18.66 37.37 -40.66
N LEU A 428 18.68 37.23 -42.00
CA LEU A 428 18.84 38.38 -42.91
C LEU A 428 17.51 38.94 -43.42
N SER A 429 16.38 38.30 -43.09
CA SER A 429 15.01 38.82 -43.32
C SER A 429 14.47 39.52 -42.04
#